data_32fc4aee6b4c64dc7642fa151fa80780
#
_entry.id   32fc4aee6b4c64dc7642fa151fa80780
#
_cell.length_a   1.000
_cell.length_b   1.000
_cell.length_c   1.000
_cell.angle_alpha   90.00
_cell.angle_beta   90.00
_cell.angle_gamma   90.00
#
_symmetry.space_group_name_H-M   'P 1'
#
loop_
_entity.id
_entity.type
_entity.pdbx_description
1 polymer ?
#
loop_
_entity_poly.entity_id
_entity_poly.type
_entity_poly.pdbx_seq_one_letter_code
_entity_poly.pdbx_strand_id
1 'polypeptide(L)'
;MEKETFMSKPRILVTRPVFPEIIAQLSHHFEVEANTSDTIWSKEQMVHKLQDKEGAFTSGSDRIDADVLAACPKLKICANMAVGYNNFDLEAMTAHGVLGTNTPDVLTETTADFGFALLMATARRITESEHYLRAGKW
;
A
#
# COMPACT_ATOMS: atom_id res chain seq x y z
N MET A 1 -23.18 -12.11 -36.44
CA MET A 1 -21.72 -12.10 -36.15
C MET A 1 -21.52 -10.90 -35.24
N GLU A 2 -21.72 -11.10 -33.93
CA GLU A 2 -21.51 -10.05 -32.93
C GLU A 2 -20.01 -9.75 -32.87
N LYS A 3 -19.66 -8.49 -33.06
CA LYS A 3 -18.31 -8.00 -32.80
C LYS A 3 -18.12 -8.04 -31.29
N GLU A 4 -17.39 -9.05 -30.78
CA GLU A 4 -16.79 -8.95 -29.45
C GLU A 4 -15.93 -7.69 -29.44
N THR A 5 -16.45 -6.65 -28.82
CA THR A 5 -15.66 -5.47 -28.50
C THR A 5 -14.68 -5.91 -27.41
N PHE A 6 -13.45 -6.22 -27.79
CA PHE A 6 -12.34 -6.42 -26.84
C PHE A 6 -12.16 -5.12 -26.08
N MET A 7 -12.84 -4.98 -24.95
CA MET A 7 -12.57 -3.89 -24.03
C MET A 7 -11.14 -4.08 -23.52
N SER A 8 -10.29 -3.10 -23.80
CA SER A 8 -8.92 -3.09 -23.24
C SER A 8 -9.00 -3.17 -21.71
N LYS A 9 -8.13 -3.98 -21.12
CA LYS A 9 -8.05 -4.10 -19.66
C LYS A 9 -7.79 -2.71 -19.06
N PRO A 10 -8.43 -2.36 -17.92
CA PRO A 10 -8.11 -1.14 -17.20
C PRO A 10 -6.63 -1.12 -16.79
N ARG A 11 -6.01 0.04 -16.86
CA ARG A 11 -4.59 0.22 -16.51
C ARG A 11 -4.45 0.55 -15.03
N ILE A 12 -3.62 -0.19 -14.31
CA ILE A 12 -3.36 0.03 -12.90
C ILE A 12 -1.88 0.18 -12.59
N LEU A 13 -1.59 0.90 -11.52
CA LEU A 13 -0.26 1.05 -10.94
C LEU A 13 -0.17 0.32 -9.61
N VAL A 14 0.84 -0.54 -9.43
CA VAL A 14 1.22 -1.10 -8.14
C VAL A 14 2.43 -0.32 -7.64
N THR A 15 2.27 0.44 -6.56
CA THR A 15 3.23 1.47 -6.14
C THR A 15 4.42 0.93 -5.34
N ARG A 16 4.30 -0.29 -4.80
CA ARG A 16 5.33 -0.94 -3.98
C ARG A 16 5.53 -2.39 -4.41
N PRO A 17 6.72 -2.97 -4.19
CA PRO A 17 6.92 -4.38 -4.48
C PRO A 17 5.95 -5.25 -3.70
N VAL A 18 5.32 -6.18 -4.40
CA VAL A 18 4.48 -7.23 -3.83
C VAL A 18 4.93 -8.59 -4.38
N PHE A 19 4.43 -9.66 -3.81
CA PHE A 19 4.76 -11.02 -4.29
C PHE A 19 4.38 -11.19 -5.76
N PRO A 20 5.22 -11.88 -6.56
CA PRO A 20 4.97 -12.09 -7.99
C PRO A 20 3.60 -12.70 -8.31
N GLU A 21 3.08 -13.55 -7.40
CA GLU A 21 1.77 -14.20 -7.53
C GLU A 21 0.63 -13.17 -7.53
N ILE A 22 0.78 -12.08 -6.77
CA ILE A 22 -0.21 -10.99 -6.72
C ILE A 22 -0.22 -10.24 -8.05
N ILE A 23 0.96 -9.93 -8.60
CA ILE A 23 1.07 -9.31 -9.93
C ILE A 23 0.45 -10.21 -11.00
N ALA A 24 0.71 -11.52 -10.94
CA ALA A 24 0.12 -12.47 -11.87
C ALA A 24 -1.41 -12.48 -11.77
N GLN A 25 -1.99 -12.51 -10.56
CA GLN A 25 -3.43 -12.44 -10.35
C GLN A 25 -4.04 -11.14 -10.90
N LEU A 26 -3.44 -10.00 -10.59
CA LEU A 26 -3.89 -8.71 -11.09
C LEU A 26 -3.85 -8.65 -12.63
N SER A 27 -2.83 -9.23 -13.25
CA SER A 27 -2.64 -9.23 -14.71
C SER A 27 -3.70 -10.05 -15.46
N HIS A 28 -4.46 -10.92 -14.78
CA HIS A 28 -5.62 -11.58 -15.40
C HIS A 28 -6.72 -10.57 -15.77
N HIS A 29 -6.86 -9.48 -15.00
CA HIS A 29 -7.97 -8.53 -15.12
C HIS A 29 -7.53 -7.14 -15.57
N PHE A 30 -6.25 -6.77 -15.34
CA PHE A 30 -5.72 -5.43 -15.52
C PHE A 30 -4.45 -5.43 -16.38
N GLU A 31 -4.16 -4.30 -17.02
CA GLU A 31 -2.83 -3.98 -17.51
C GLU A 31 -2.05 -3.37 -16.33
N VAL A 32 -1.06 -4.13 -15.82
CA VAL A 32 -0.36 -3.80 -14.57
C VAL A 32 1.00 -3.18 -14.86
N GLU A 33 1.23 -1.96 -14.38
CA GLU A 33 2.56 -1.39 -14.18
C GLU A 33 2.93 -1.54 -12.71
N ALA A 34 4.08 -2.15 -12.39
CA ALA A 34 4.49 -2.39 -11.01
C ALA A 34 5.84 -1.74 -10.68
N ASN A 35 5.92 -1.15 -9.49
CA ASN A 35 7.20 -0.79 -8.90
C ASN A 35 7.91 -2.06 -8.44
N THR A 36 9.03 -2.38 -9.06
CA THR A 36 9.85 -3.55 -8.73
C THR A 36 10.99 -3.22 -7.76
N SER A 37 11.18 -1.93 -7.46
CA SER A 37 12.14 -1.46 -6.47
C SER A 37 11.42 -1.02 -5.19
N ASP A 38 12.09 -1.04 -4.05
CA ASP A 38 11.52 -0.57 -2.78
C ASP A 38 11.66 0.97 -2.61
N THR A 39 11.74 1.68 -3.72
CA THR A 39 11.87 3.14 -3.72
C THR A 39 10.51 3.79 -3.55
N ILE A 40 10.38 4.65 -2.55
CA ILE A 40 9.22 5.54 -2.40
C ILE A 40 9.35 6.65 -3.43
N TRP A 41 8.34 6.83 -4.26
CA TRP A 41 8.33 7.88 -5.27
C TRP A 41 7.98 9.24 -4.67
N SER A 42 8.58 10.32 -5.22
CA SER A 42 8.12 11.68 -4.94
C SER A 42 6.70 11.91 -5.47
N LYS A 43 6.06 13.02 -5.04
CA LYS A 43 4.72 13.39 -5.55
C LYS A 43 4.73 13.52 -7.08
N GLU A 44 5.75 14.16 -7.66
CA GLU A 44 5.88 14.37 -9.10
C GLU A 44 6.03 13.03 -9.86
N GLN A 45 6.83 12.12 -9.31
CA GLN A 45 6.99 10.78 -9.88
C GLN A 45 5.67 9.98 -9.79
N MET A 46 4.97 10.05 -8.67
CA MET A 46 3.68 9.41 -8.47
C MET A 46 2.65 9.93 -9.49
N VAL A 47 2.53 11.25 -9.63
CA VAL A 47 1.63 11.88 -10.62
C VAL A 47 1.98 11.42 -12.03
N HIS A 48 3.26 11.46 -12.41
CA HIS A 48 3.69 11.04 -13.75
C HIS A 48 3.28 9.59 -14.06
N LYS A 49 3.37 8.70 -13.07
CA LYS A 49 3.01 7.28 -13.24
C LYS A 49 1.50 7.02 -13.20
N LEU A 50 0.73 7.86 -12.50
CA LEU A 50 -0.72 7.69 -12.34
C LEU A 50 -1.54 8.35 -13.46
N GLN A 51 -0.99 9.27 -14.23
CA GLN A 51 -1.73 10.12 -15.20
C GLN A 51 -2.62 9.34 -16.16
N ASP A 52 -2.25 8.15 -16.54
CA ASP A 52 -2.96 7.32 -17.52
C ASP A 52 -3.61 6.08 -16.90
N LYS A 53 -3.57 5.94 -15.58
CA LYS A 53 -4.12 4.80 -14.84
C LYS A 53 -5.55 5.06 -14.38
N GLU A 54 -6.30 3.98 -14.31
CA GLU A 54 -7.67 3.97 -13.78
C GLU A 54 -7.72 3.51 -12.33
N GLY A 55 -6.69 2.81 -11.87
CA GLY A 55 -6.57 2.35 -10.49
C GLY A 55 -5.14 2.34 -9.99
N ALA A 56 -5.00 2.39 -8.66
CA ALA A 56 -3.73 2.27 -7.97
C ALA A 56 -3.83 1.25 -6.83
N PHE A 57 -2.83 0.38 -6.71
CA PHE A 57 -2.61 -0.45 -5.55
C PHE A 57 -1.50 0.18 -4.73
N THR A 58 -1.89 0.88 -3.65
CA THR A 58 -1.04 1.77 -2.85
C THR A 58 -0.64 1.15 -1.52
N SER A 59 0.32 1.74 -0.86
CA SER A 59 0.70 1.45 0.53
C SER A 59 0.53 2.69 1.40
N GLY A 60 0.67 2.54 2.72
CA GLY A 60 0.54 3.66 3.67
C GLY A 60 1.55 4.79 3.50
N SER A 61 2.64 4.57 2.74
CA SER A 61 3.64 5.60 2.41
C SER A 61 3.27 6.47 1.21
N ASP A 62 2.26 6.07 0.43
CA ASP A 62 1.89 6.72 -0.82
C ASP A 62 0.78 7.74 -0.59
N ARG A 63 1.12 9.02 -0.59
CA ARG A 63 0.15 10.08 -0.34
C ARG A 63 -0.70 10.34 -1.58
N ILE A 64 -2.01 10.21 -1.42
CA ILE A 64 -3.03 10.54 -2.42
C ILE A 64 -3.81 11.75 -1.91
N ASP A 65 -3.35 12.93 -2.28
CA ASP A 65 -3.92 14.22 -1.90
C ASP A 65 -4.62 14.92 -3.08
N ALA A 66 -5.18 16.09 -2.83
CA ALA A 66 -5.90 16.87 -3.82
C ALA A 66 -5.08 17.17 -5.08
N ASP A 67 -3.77 17.44 -4.94
CA ASP A 67 -2.91 17.75 -6.08
C ASP A 67 -2.73 16.52 -6.98
N VAL A 68 -2.51 15.34 -6.37
CA VAL A 68 -2.39 14.07 -7.10
C VAL A 68 -3.69 13.77 -7.85
N LEU A 69 -4.83 13.91 -7.17
CA LEU A 69 -6.16 13.63 -7.75
C LEU A 69 -6.49 14.59 -8.91
N ALA A 70 -6.20 15.88 -8.74
CA ALA A 70 -6.40 16.87 -9.79
C ALA A 70 -5.53 16.60 -11.05
N ALA A 71 -4.31 16.08 -10.84
CA ALA A 71 -3.39 15.76 -11.94
C ALA A 71 -3.69 14.41 -12.61
N CYS A 72 -4.51 13.54 -11.99
CA CYS A 72 -4.80 12.18 -12.46
C CYS A 72 -6.30 11.93 -12.70
N PRO A 73 -6.93 12.62 -13.67
CA PRO A 73 -8.38 12.61 -13.84
C PRO A 73 -8.99 11.26 -14.29
N LYS A 74 -8.16 10.30 -14.69
CA LYS A 74 -8.60 8.94 -15.05
C LYS A 74 -8.69 8.01 -13.84
N LEU A 75 -8.11 8.40 -12.71
CA LEU A 75 -8.06 7.57 -11.52
C LEU A 75 -9.46 7.40 -10.94
N LYS A 76 -9.88 6.16 -10.69
CA LYS A 76 -11.21 5.78 -10.20
C LYS A 76 -11.16 5.13 -8.82
N ILE A 77 -10.04 4.47 -8.50
CA ILE A 77 -9.90 3.72 -7.26
C ILE A 77 -8.45 3.66 -6.79
N CYS A 78 -8.25 3.80 -5.48
CA CYS A 78 -7.00 3.50 -4.79
C CYS A 78 -7.26 2.39 -3.76
N ALA A 79 -6.66 1.22 -3.96
CA ALA A 79 -6.69 0.10 -3.01
C ALA A 79 -5.44 0.15 -2.14
N ASN A 80 -5.61 0.47 -0.85
CA ASN A 80 -4.50 0.67 0.08
C ASN A 80 -4.12 -0.63 0.80
N MET A 81 -2.91 -1.11 0.60
CA MET A 81 -2.33 -2.22 1.36
C MET A 81 -1.86 -1.70 2.73
N ALA A 82 -2.80 -1.22 3.53
CA ALA A 82 -2.58 -0.76 4.89
C ALA A 82 -3.89 -0.78 5.68
N VAL A 83 -3.81 -0.92 6.99
CA VAL A 83 -4.94 -0.79 7.90
C VAL A 83 -5.35 0.67 8.02
N GLY A 84 -4.38 1.58 8.24
CA GLY A 84 -4.60 3.01 8.25
C GLY A 84 -4.79 3.58 6.83
N TYR A 85 -5.47 4.69 6.74
CA TYR A 85 -5.73 5.41 5.49
C TYR A 85 -5.48 6.93 5.62
N ASN A 86 -4.67 7.34 6.59
CA ASN A 86 -4.27 8.73 6.78
C ASN A 86 -3.38 9.30 5.64
N ASN A 87 -2.93 8.44 4.75
CA ASN A 87 -2.27 8.78 3.49
C ASN A 87 -3.26 9.20 2.38
N PHE A 88 -4.56 9.01 2.57
CA PHE A 88 -5.63 9.42 1.67
C PHE A 88 -6.29 10.71 2.16
N ASP A 89 -6.48 11.66 1.25
CA ASP A 89 -7.35 12.82 1.45
C ASP A 89 -8.78 12.43 1.04
N LEU A 90 -9.58 11.99 2.01
CA LEU A 90 -10.93 11.47 1.75
C LEU A 90 -11.87 12.53 1.21
N GLU A 91 -11.71 13.78 1.61
CA GLU A 91 -12.52 14.90 1.11
C GLU A 91 -12.22 15.14 -0.36
N ALA A 92 -10.95 15.23 -0.72
CA ALA A 92 -10.52 15.38 -2.10
C ALA A 92 -10.91 14.15 -2.95
N MET A 93 -10.74 12.92 -2.43
CA MET A 93 -11.17 11.69 -3.13
C MET A 93 -12.67 11.72 -3.43
N THR A 94 -13.49 12.12 -2.47
CA THR A 94 -14.95 12.27 -2.65
C THR A 94 -15.27 13.31 -3.72
N ALA A 95 -14.60 14.47 -3.67
CA ALA A 95 -14.81 15.55 -4.65
C ALA A 95 -14.43 15.13 -6.09
N HIS A 96 -13.43 14.24 -6.25
CA HIS A 96 -13.00 13.72 -7.55
C HIS A 96 -13.70 12.41 -7.95
N GLY A 97 -14.58 11.86 -7.11
CA GLY A 97 -15.27 10.59 -7.38
C GLY A 97 -14.34 9.36 -7.37
N VAL A 98 -13.24 9.42 -6.62
CA VAL A 98 -12.27 8.33 -6.51
C VAL A 98 -12.56 7.49 -5.26
N LEU A 99 -12.69 6.18 -5.44
CA LEU A 99 -12.92 5.25 -4.33
C LEU A 99 -11.60 4.94 -3.61
N GLY A 100 -11.64 4.89 -2.27
CA GLY A 100 -10.55 4.41 -1.43
C GLY A 100 -10.95 3.13 -0.71
N THR A 101 -10.05 2.13 -0.69
CA THR A 101 -10.20 0.93 0.14
C THR A 101 -8.97 0.71 0.98
N ASN A 102 -9.11 0.00 2.10
CA ASN A 102 -8.02 -0.39 3.00
C ASN A 102 -8.18 -1.84 3.43
N THR A 103 -7.26 -2.35 4.26
CA THR A 103 -7.28 -3.71 4.82
C THR A 103 -7.46 -3.66 6.33
N PRO A 104 -8.69 -3.40 6.85
CA PRO A 104 -8.93 -3.30 8.28
C PRO A 104 -8.71 -4.66 9.00
N ASP A 105 -8.35 -4.59 10.27
CA ASP A 105 -8.25 -5.71 11.23
C ASP A 105 -7.18 -6.78 10.96
N VAL A 106 -6.57 -6.83 9.78
CA VAL A 106 -5.63 -7.90 9.38
C VAL A 106 -4.34 -7.97 10.22
N LEU A 107 -3.99 -6.91 10.96
CA LEU A 107 -2.79 -6.81 11.80
C LEU A 107 -3.09 -6.67 13.30
N THR A 108 -4.35 -6.59 13.70
CA THR A 108 -4.75 -6.21 15.07
C THR A 108 -4.16 -7.15 16.10
N GLU A 109 -4.41 -8.45 16.00
CA GLU A 109 -3.91 -9.46 16.94
C GLU A 109 -2.38 -9.49 16.98
N THR A 110 -1.74 -9.60 15.81
CA THR A 110 -0.27 -9.66 15.72
C THR A 110 0.40 -8.41 16.29
N THR A 111 -0.17 -7.24 16.06
CA THR A 111 0.35 -5.97 16.57
C THR A 111 0.17 -5.89 18.09
N ALA A 112 -0.97 -6.34 18.61
CA ALA A 112 -1.26 -6.38 20.04
C ALA A 112 -0.27 -7.34 20.75
N ASP A 113 -0.09 -8.55 20.25
CA ASP A 113 0.84 -9.54 20.78
C ASP A 113 2.28 -9.00 20.80
N PHE A 114 2.71 -8.38 19.72
CA PHE A 114 4.04 -7.79 19.62
C PHE A 114 4.22 -6.62 20.59
N GLY A 115 3.21 -5.75 20.71
CA GLY A 115 3.23 -4.65 21.66
C GLY A 115 3.33 -5.15 23.11
N PHE A 116 2.57 -6.19 23.46
CA PHE A 116 2.63 -6.82 24.78
C PHE A 116 3.98 -7.51 25.02
N ALA A 117 4.52 -8.21 24.02
CA ALA A 117 5.83 -8.83 24.13
C ALA A 117 6.95 -7.80 24.38
N LEU A 118 6.93 -6.64 23.71
CA LEU A 118 7.86 -5.53 23.95
C LEU A 118 7.73 -4.95 25.37
N LEU A 119 6.49 -4.78 25.85
CA LEU A 119 6.23 -4.33 27.21
C LEU A 119 6.84 -5.29 28.24
N MET A 120 6.61 -6.59 28.09
CA MET A 120 7.16 -7.61 28.99
C MET A 120 8.68 -7.71 28.88
N ALA A 121 9.24 -7.64 27.68
CA ALA A 121 10.67 -7.66 27.46
C ALA A 121 11.38 -6.47 28.16
N THR A 122 10.76 -5.30 28.07
CA THR A 122 11.25 -4.08 28.74
C THR A 122 11.12 -4.18 30.26
N ALA A 123 9.95 -4.56 30.78
CA ALA A 123 9.69 -4.67 32.20
C ALA A 123 10.60 -5.68 32.89
N ARG A 124 10.96 -6.75 32.22
CA ARG A 124 11.82 -7.83 32.75
C ARG A 124 13.28 -7.71 32.33
N ARG A 125 13.67 -6.64 31.61
CA ARG A 125 15.03 -6.37 31.12
C ARG A 125 15.61 -7.58 30.33
N ILE A 126 14.78 -8.23 29.50
CA ILE A 126 15.16 -9.50 28.85
C ILE A 126 16.39 -9.32 27.95
N THR A 127 16.45 -8.29 27.14
CA THR A 127 17.56 -8.03 26.22
C THR A 127 18.85 -7.74 26.98
N GLU A 128 18.79 -7.02 28.08
CA GLU A 128 19.96 -6.75 28.91
C GLU A 128 20.45 -8.02 29.61
N SER A 129 19.54 -8.83 30.13
CA SER A 129 19.87 -10.11 30.78
C SER A 129 20.49 -11.09 29.77
N GLU A 130 20.00 -11.11 28.54
CA GLU A 130 20.53 -11.92 27.45
C GLU A 130 21.98 -11.51 27.11
N HIS A 131 22.23 -10.21 26.94
CA HIS A 131 23.59 -9.70 26.71
C HIS A 131 24.53 -9.99 27.88
N TYR A 132 24.06 -9.89 29.13
CA TYR A 132 24.84 -10.20 30.32
C TYR A 132 25.27 -11.67 30.36
N LEU A 133 24.34 -12.57 30.05
CA LEU A 133 24.60 -14.00 29.98
C LEU A 133 25.59 -14.34 28.85
N ARG A 134 25.37 -13.82 27.63
CA ARG A 134 26.30 -14.05 26.51
C ARG A 134 27.72 -13.51 26.75
N ALA A 135 27.82 -12.44 27.52
CA ALA A 135 29.14 -11.90 27.92
C ALA A 135 29.83 -12.72 29.01
N GLY A 136 29.29 -13.87 29.42
CA GLY A 136 29.87 -14.74 30.44
C GLY A 136 29.89 -14.12 31.85
N LYS A 137 29.00 -13.17 32.13
CA LYS A 137 28.95 -12.43 33.40
C LYS A 137 27.97 -13.03 34.42
N TRP A 138 27.38 -14.14 34.09
CA TRP A 138 26.48 -14.89 35.00
C TRP A 138 27.27 -15.71 35.98
#